data_f05f55fe7937ba7069e18088ecf4eaf0
#
_entry.id   f05f55fe7937ba7069e18088ecf4eaf0
#
_cell.length_a   1.000
_cell.length_b   1.000
_cell.length_c   1.000
_cell.angle_alpha   90.00
_cell.angle_beta   90.00
_cell.angle_gamma   90.00
#
_symmetry.space_group_name_H-M   'P 1'
#
loop_
_entity.id
_entity.type
_entity.pdbx_description
1 polymer ?
#
loop_
_entity_poly.entity_id
_entity_poly.type
_entity_poly.pdbx_seq_one_letter_code
_entity_poly.pdbx_strand_id
1 'polypeptide(L)'
;EIGRLLAHLPVLAAPTRDTLTIEHEGVTHTYHGLGDSQAARIWEIQALTGRRASEICMLDRHPLTRIDFGGGPASGPADPDAFVARLRYQQTKVDGVDPTILVTQAVVTIIEEQQAWFTEHRPDAADGPYLFVQPRGNARGLNPRTYRSYAD
;
A
#
# COMPACT_ATOMS: atom_id res chain seq x y z
N GLU A 1 5.67 18.56 -2.39
CA GLU A 1 6.22 17.33 -3.04
C GLU A 1 5.34 16.11 -2.86
N ILE A 2 4.91 15.75 -1.62
CA ILE A 2 4.06 14.57 -1.36
C ILE A 2 2.72 14.66 -2.11
N GLY A 3 2.07 15.82 -2.11
CA GLY A 3 0.80 16.02 -2.82
C GLY A 3 0.93 15.80 -4.34
N ARG A 4 2.07 16.18 -4.92
CA ARG A 4 2.36 15.92 -6.33
C ARG A 4 2.50 14.42 -6.61
N LEU A 5 3.22 13.72 -5.76
CA LEU A 5 3.36 12.26 -5.86
C LEU A 5 2.00 11.57 -5.80
N LEU A 6 1.18 11.91 -4.80
CA LEU A 6 -0.15 11.30 -4.62
C LEU A 6 -1.07 11.55 -5.83
N ALA A 7 -0.99 12.72 -6.45
CA ALA A 7 -1.76 13.01 -7.66
C ALA A 7 -1.40 12.12 -8.87
N HIS A 8 -0.20 11.54 -8.89
CA HIS A 8 0.28 10.66 -9.98
C HIS A 8 0.10 9.16 -9.70
N LEU A 9 -0.32 8.76 -8.49
CA LEU A 9 -0.57 7.34 -8.17
C LEU A 9 -1.59 6.66 -9.11
N PRO A 10 -2.65 7.34 -9.60
CA PRO A 10 -3.56 6.74 -10.59
C PRO A 10 -2.85 6.32 -11.88
N VAL A 11 -1.82 7.06 -12.34
CA VAL A 11 -1.03 6.68 -13.52
C VAL A 11 -0.27 5.39 -13.26
N LEU A 12 0.32 5.27 -12.08
CA LEU A 12 1.07 4.09 -11.69
C LEU A 12 0.19 2.84 -11.63
N ALA A 13 -1.04 2.98 -11.12
CA ALA A 13 -1.99 1.88 -10.97
C ALA A 13 -2.71 1.49 -12.28
N ALA A 14 -2.96 2.46 -13.16
CA ALA A 14 -3.77 2.24 -14.36
C ALA A 14 -3.14 1.22 -15.33
N PRO A 15 -3.97 0.42 -16.02
CA PRO A 15 -3.49 -0.46 -17.09
C PRO A 15 -2.63 0.26 -18.14
N THR A 16 -1.63 -0.40 -18.68
CA THR A 16 -0.71 0.21 -19.68
C THR A 16 -1.39 0.66 -20.98
N ARG A 17 -2.57 0.16 -21.26
CA ARG A 17 -3.42 0.57 -22.41
C ARG A 17 -4.20 1.84 -22.15
N ASP A 18 -4.36 2.24 -20.90
CA ASP A 18 -5.18 3.38 -20.50
C ASP A 18 -4.33 4.66 -20.55
N THR A 19 -5.00 5.76 -20.87
CA THR A 19 -4.39 7.09 -20.93
C THR A 19 -5.09 7.98 -19.89
N LEU A 20 -4.29 8.59 -19.01
CA LEU A 20 -4.76 9.48 -17.95
C LEU A 20 -4.28 10.89 -18.21
N THR A 21 -5.13 11.85 -17.90
CA THR A 21 -4.80 13.27 -17.95
C THR A 21 -4.75 13.84 -16.54
N ILE A 22 -3.64 14.43 -16.18
CA ILE A 22 -3.43 15.07 -14.88
C ILE A 22 -3.11 16.54 -15.09
N GLU A 23 -3.84 17.39 -14.39
CA GLU A 23 -3.52 18.82 -14.32
C GLU A 23 -2.61 19.09 -13.12
N HIS A 24 -1.46 19.73 -13.37
CA HIS A 24 -0.52 20.13 -12.36
C HIS A 24 0.03 21.51 -12.66
N GLU A 25 -0.07 22.43 -11.69
CA GLU A 25 0.38 23.83 -11.81
C GLU A 25 -0.20 24.55 -13.07
N GLY A 26 -1.45 24.24 -13.43
CA GLY A 26 -2.13 24.82 -14.61
C GLY A 26 -1.67 24.23 -15.94
N VAL A 27 -0.84 23.19 -15.92
CA VAL A 27 -0.41 22.46 -17.13
C VAL A 27 -1.05 21.08 -17.15
N THR A 28 -1.66 20.75 -18.28
CA THR A 28 -2.27 19.44 -18.52
C THR A 28 -1.24 18.48 -19.06
N HIS A 29 -1.04 17.37 -18.37
CA HIS A 29 -0.12 16.31 -18.77
C HIS A 29 -0.90 15.04 -19.09
N THR A 30 -0.51 14.35 -20.14
CA THR A 30 -1.11 13.08 -20.55
C THR A 30 -0.10 11.95 -20.39
N TYR A 31 -0.47 10.91 -19.64
CA TYR A 31 0.37 9.77 -19.34
C TYR A 31 -0.30 8.46 -19.72
N HIS A 32 0.50 7.48 -20.12
CA HIS A 32 0.01 6.09 -20.19
C HIS A 32 0.13 5.43 -18.82
N GLY A 33 -0.82 4.58 -18.48
CA GLY A 33 -0.78 3.79 -17.26
C GLY A 33 0.47 2.88 -17.21
N LEU A 34 0.99 2.63 -16.02
CA LEU A 34 2.16 1.78 -15.82
C LEU A 34 1.80 0.34 -15.39
N GLY A 35 0.53 0.09 -15.04
CA GLY A 35 0.02 -1.24 -14.74
C GLY A 35 0.54 -1.83 -13.42
N ASP A 36 1.06 -1.00 -12.52
CA ASP A 36 1.59 -1.46 -11.23
C ASP A 36 0.80 -0.91 -10.04
N SER A 37 -0.37 -1.50 -9.80
CA SER A 37 -1.22 -1.15 -8.66
C SER A 37 -0.57 -1.44 -7.30
N GLN A 38 0.34 -2.41 -7.21
CA GLN A 38 1.05 -2.68 -5.98
C GLN A 38 2.01 -1.54 -5.62
N ALA A 39 2.77 -1.04 -6.61
CA ALA A 39 3.66 0.10 -6.39
C ALA A 39 2.87 1.35 -5.98
N ALA A 40 1.72 1.62 -6.58
CA ALA A 40 0.85 2.72 -6.19
C ALA A 40 0.45 2.63 -4.71
N ARG A 41 -0.03 1.47 -4.26
CA ARG A 41 -0.42 1.24 -2.86
C ARG A 41 0.76 1.34 -1.90
N ILE A 42 1.95 0.85 -2.28
CA ILE A 42 3.17 0.99 -1.46
C ILE A 42 3.50 2.47 -1.24
N TRP A 43 3.47 3.29 -2.31
CA TRP A 43 3.72 4.72 -2.21
C TRP A 43 2.68 5.42 -1.34
N GLU A 44 1.42 5.05 -1.47
CA GLU A 44 0.34 5.64 -0.70
C GLU A 44 0.46 5.30 0.80
N ILE A 45 0.68 4.03 1.16
CA ILE A 45 0.92 3.62 2.55
C ILE A 45 2.14 4.34 3.11
N GLN A 46 3.22 4.46 2.32
CA GLN A 46 4.42 5.17 2.75
C GLN A 46 4.14 6.64 3.05
N ALA A 47 3.39 7.32 2.19
CA ALA A 47 3.01 8.72 2.38
C ALA A 47 2.14 8.92 3.63
N LEU A 48 1.19 8.02 3.88
CA LEU A 48 0.26 8.09 5.02
C LEU A 48 0.90 7.68 6.35
N THR A 49 1.93 6.82 6.34
CA THR A 49 2.50 6.26 7.57
C THR A 49 3.91 6.75 7.90
N GLY A 50 4.61 7.36 6.94
CA GLY A 50 6.02 7.73 7.08
C GLY A 50 6.98 6.53 7.21
N ARG A 51 6.51 5.30 6.94
CA ARG A 51 7.35 4.10 7.05
C ARG A 51 8.31 3.97 5.89
N ARG A 52 9.41 3.25 6.14
CA ARG A 52 10.41 2.99 5.09
C ARG A 52 9.83 2.05 4.04
N ALA A 53 10.24 2.25 2.81
CA ALA A 53 9.85 1.39 1.70
C ALA A 53 10.08 -0.10 1.95
N SER A 54 11.22 -0.46 2.55
CA SER A 54 11.51 -1.85 2.90
C SER A 54 10.54 -2.42 3.93
N GLU A 55 10.10 -1.61 4.89
CA GLU A 55 9.13 -2.03 5.91
C GLU A 55 7.74 -2.29 5.28
N ILE A 56 7.34 -1.46 4.31
CA ILE A 56 6.06 -1.65 3.60
C ILE A 56 6.14 -2.85 2.64
N CYS A 57 7.22 -2.98 1.86
CA CYS A 57 7.38 -4.12 0.95
C CYS A 57 7.43 -5.48 1.67
N MET A 58 7.81 -5.49 2.94
CA MET A 58 7.91 -6.70 3.78
C MET A 58 6.70 -6.90 4.69
N LEU A 59 5.60 -6.18 4.49
CA LEU A 59 4.38 -6.41 5.28
C LEU A 59 3.90 -7.86 5.13
N ASP A 60 3.53 -8.44 6.26
CA ASP A 60 2.87 -9.74 6.28
C ASP A 60 1.54 -9.67 5.53
N ARG A 61 1.03 -10.82 5.11
CA ARG A 61 -0.26 -10.91 4.40
C ARG A 61 -1.43 -10.34 5.20
N HIS A 62 -1.42 -10.51 6.51
CA HIS A 62 -2.44 -10.03 7.43
C HIS A 62 -1.80 -9.14 8.51
N PRO A 63 -1.37 -7.91 8.15
CA PRO A 63 -0.59 -7.07 9.04
C PRO A 63 -1.45 -6.26 10.01
N LEU A 64 -2.78 -6.28 9.85
CA LEU A 64 -3.71 -5.43 10.60
C LEU A 64 -4.33 -6.14 11.80
N THR A 65 -4.43 -5.42 12.92
CA THR A 65 -5.27 -5.78 14.05
C THR A 65 -6.23 -4.62 14.30
N ARG A 66 -7.53 -4.84 14.13
CA ARG A 66 -8.56 -3.83 14.39
C ARG A 66 -8.58 -3.44 15.86
N ILE A 67 -8.85 -2.15 16.14
CA ILE A 67 -9.07 -1.65 17.50
C ILE A 67 -10.54 -1.87 17.84
N ASP A 68 -10.80 -2.50 18.99
CA ASP A 68 -12.16 -2.66 19.51
C ASP A 68 -12.57 -1.39 20.26
N PHE A 69 -13.63 -0.75 19.80
CA PHE A 69 -14.21 0.46 20.43
C PHE A 69 -15.36 0.13 21.39
N GLY A 70 -15.59 -1.17 21.69
CA GLY A 70 -16.62 -1.61 22.66
C GLY A 70 -18.07 -1.41 22.19
N GLY A 71 -18.28 -1.10 20.94
CA GLY A 71 -19.59 -1.01 20.27
C GLY A 71 -19.71 -2.08 19.20
N GLY A 72 -20.92 -2.48 18.84
CA GLY A 72 -21.15 -3.47 17.79
C GLY A 72 -20.48 -3.10 16.45
N PRO A 73 -20.52 -3.96 15.42
CA PRO A 73 -19.76 -3.82 14.17
C PRO A 73 -20.00 -2.54 13.37
N ALA A 74 -20.99 -1.73 13.75
CA ALA A 74 -21.28 -0.41 13.16
C ALA A 74 -20.72 0.78 13.96
N SER A 75 -20.03 0.54 15.08
CA SER A 75 -19.54 1.61 15.99
C SER A 75 -18.08 1.95 15.72
N GLY A 76 -17.76 2.27 14.48
CA GLY A 76 -16.46 2.92 14.17
C GLY A 76 -16.45 4.39 14.61
N PRO A 77 -15.28 5.01 14.80
CA PRO A 77 -15.20 6.43 15.09
C PRO A 77 -15.83 7.24 13.92
N ALA A 78 -16.59 8.27 14.26
CA ALA A 78 -17.16 9.19 13.29
C ALA A 78 -16.10 10.10 12.62
N ASP A 79 -14.91 10.19 13.23
CA ASP A 79 -13.78 10.96 12.73
C ASP A 79 -12.97 10.14 11.69
N PRO A 80 -12.87 10.60 10.43
CA PRO A 80 -12.10 9.91 9.39
C PRO A 80 -10.60 9.82 9.70
N ASP A 81 -10.08 10.72 10.53
CA ASP A 81 -8.68 10.74 10.96
C ASP A 81 -8.42 9.90 12.21
N ALA A 82 -9.45 9.30 12.80
CA ALA A 82 -9.29 8.44 13.95
C ALA A 82 -8.51 7.16 13.60
N PHE A 83 -7.67 6.73 14.53
CA PHE A 83 -6.98 5.45 14.41
C PHE A 83 -7.94 4.29 14.66
N VAL A 84 -8.04 3.38 13.69
CA VAL A 84 -8.99 2.25 13.70
C VAL A 84 -8.32 0.89 13.77
N ALA A 85 -7.01 0.83 13.55
CA ALA A 85 -6.26 -0.42 13.56
C ALA A 85 -4.80 -0.20 14.00
N ARG A 86 -4.15 -1.31 14.35
CA ARG A 86 -2.69 -1.40 14.49
C ARG A 86 -2.13 -2.12 13.27
N LEU A 87 -1.14 -1.50 12.63
CA LEU A 87 -0.36 -2.07 11.55
C LEU A 87 0.93 -2.63 12.12
N ARG A 88 1.13 -3.95 12.03
CA ARG A 88 2.38 -4.62 12.36
C ARG A 88 3.31 -4.60 11.14
N TYR A 89 4.57 -4.26 11.35
CA TYR A 89 5.58 -4.23 10.30
C TYR A 89 6.91 -4.82 10.81
N GLN A 90 7.75 -5.29 9.89
CA GLN A 90 9.04 -5.87 10.23
C GLN A 90 10.12 -4.78 10.26
N GLN A 91 10.87 -4.69 11.35
CA GLN A 91 12.02 -3.82 11.45
C GLN A 91 13.31 -4.59 11.13
N THR A 92 13.96 -4.26 10.04
CA THR A 92 15.17 -4.95 9.55
C THR A 92 16.45 -4.65 10.38
N LYS A 93 16.39 -3.78 11.38
CA LYS A 93 17.57 -3.29 12.10
C LYS A 93 17.53 -3.43 13.62
N VAL A 94 16.47 -3.98 14.18
CA VAL A 94 16.32 -4.13 15.63
C VAL A 94 15.85 -5.54 15.93
N ASP A 95 16.63 -6.26 16.74
CA ASP A 95 16.22 -7.55 17.29
C ASP A 95 15.11 -7.31 18.34
N GLY A 96 13.96 -7.91 18.16
CA GLY A 96 12.86 -7.79 19.12
C GLY A 96 11.49 -8.10 18.53
N VAL A 97 10.47 -7.74 19.29
CA VAL A 97 9.06 -7.90 18.88
C VAL A 97 8.77 -6.98 17.70
N ASP A 98 8.06 -7.48 16.69
CA ASP A 98 7.63 -6.69 15.54
C ASP A 98 6.88 -5.44 16.00
N PRO A 99 7.34 -4.24 15.61
CA PRO A 99 6.71 -3.01 16.04
C PRO A 99 5.34 -2.82 15.37
N THR A 100 4.47 -2.10 16.07
CA THR A 100 3.17 -1.71 15.53
C THR A 100 3.03 -0.19 15.52
N ILE A 101 2.27 0.33 14.56
CA ILE A 101 1.80 1.71 14.54
C ILE A 101 0.29 1.77 14.44
N LEU A 102 -0.30 2.85 14.95
CA LEU A 102 -1.71 3.13 14.77
C LEU A 102 -1.96 3.68 13.37
N VAL A 103 -3.02 3.22 12.72
CA VAL A 103 -3.39 3.62 11.36
C VAL A 103 -4.86 3.97 11.25
N THR A 104 -5.17 4.89 10.33
CA THR A 104 -6.52 5.34 10.00
C THR A 104 -7.22 4.37 9.06
N GLN A 105 -8.52 4.58 8.83
CA GLN A 105 -9.31 3.79 7.89
C GLN A 105 -8.75 3.86 6.47
N ALA A 106 -8.14 4.98 6.05
CA ALA A 106 -7.52 5.09 4.74
C ALA A 106 -6.44 4.03 4.51
N VAL A 107 -5.52 3.84 5.46
CA VAL A 107 -4.47 2.80 5.36
C VAL A 107 -5.08 1.40 5.38
N VAL A 108 -6.09 1.18 6.20
CA VAL A 108 -6.79 -0.11 6.26
C VAL A 108 -7.40 -0.46 4.91
N THR A 109 -8.09 0.49 4.26
CA THR A 109 -8.71 0.29 2.94
C THR A 109 -7.69 -0.10 1.89
N ILE A 110 -6.54 0.59 1.84
CA ILE A 110 -5.47 0.27 0.88
C ILE A 110 -4.93 -1.15 1.09
N ILE A 111 -4.77 -1.57 2.34
CA ILE A 111 -4.29 -2.92 2.66
C ILE A 111 -5.33 -3.98 2.28
N GLU A 112 -6.61 -3.74 2.55
CA GLU A 112 -7.72 -4.65 2.17
C GLU A 112 -7.83 -4.75 0.63
N GLU A 113 -7.68 -3.66 -0.10
CA GLU A 113 -7.61 -3.67 -1.56
C GLU A 113 -6.41 -4.47 -2.09
N GLN A 114 -5.25 -4.36 -1.43
CA GLN A 114 -4.08 -5.15 -1.79
C GLN A 114 -4.29 -6.64 -1.52
N GLN A 115 -4.97 -6.99 -0.44
CA GLN A 115 -5.32 -8.38 -0.14
C GLN A 115 -6.30 -8.96 -1.18
N ALA A 116 -7.29 -8.18 -1.61
CA ALA A 116 -8.21 -8.56 -2.68
C ALA A 116 -7.47 -8.75 -4.01
N TRP A 117 -6.65 -7.78 -4.40
CA TRP A 117 -5.81 -7.87 -5.59
C TRP A 117 -4.91 -9.12 -5.56
N PHE A 118 -4.29 -9.41 -4.42
CA PHE A 118 -3.44 -10.57 -4.25
C PHE A 118 -4.21 -11.87 -4.49
N THR A 119 -5.40 -12.00 -3.92
CA THR A 119 -6.24 -13.19 -4.05
C THR A 119 -6.63 -13.44 -5.51
N GLU A 120 -6.89 -12.37 -6.26
CA GLU A 120 -7.27 -12.45 -7.66
C GLU A 120 -6.09 -12.76 -8.59
N HIS A 121 -4.95 -12.09 -8.38
CA HIS A 121 -3.84 -12.09 -9.34
C HIS A 121 -2.69 -13.03 -8.99
N ARG A 122 -2.58 -13.44 -7.73
CA ARG A 122 -1.51 -14.30 -7.23
C ARG A 122 -1.99 -15.45 -6.34
N PRO A 123 -3.01 -16.22 -6.78
CA PRO A 123 -3.47 -17.39 -6.03
C PRO A 123 -2.36 -18.45 -5.86
N ASP A 124 -1.38 -18.48 -6.77
CA ASP A 124 -0.18 -19.32 -6.71
C ASP A 124 0.75 -18.98 -5.53
N ALA A 125 0.66 -17.76 -5.00
CA ALA A 125 1.44 -17.28 -3.89
C ALA A 125 0.67 -17.32 -2.54
N ALA A 126 -0.47 -18.00 -2.49
CA ALA A 126 -1.39 -17.99 -1.34
C ALA A 126 -0.73 -18.39 -0.01
N ASP A 127 0.24 -19.28 -0.03
CA ASP A 127 0.96 -19.76 1.16
C ASP A 127 2.16 -18.87 1.55
N GLY A 128 2.45 -17.84 0.76
CA GLY A 128 3.55 -16.92 1.02
C GLY A 128 3.26 -15.94 2.17
N PRO A 129 4.30 -15.51 2.91
CA PRO A 129 4.13 -14.64 4.07
C PRO A 129 3.84 -13.17 3.73
N TYR A 130 4.19 -12.71 2.53
CA TYR A 130 4.18 -11.30 2.18
C TYR A 130 2.90 -10.84 1.49
N LEU A 131 2.48 -9.60 1.81
CA LEU A 131 1.35 -8.93 1.18
C LEU A 131 1.71 -8.38 -0.21
N PHE A 132 2.92 -7.84 -0.36
CA PHE A 132 3.44 -7.33 -1.62
C PHE A 132 4.44 -8.32 -2.21
N VAL A 133 4.16 -8.79 -3.42
CA VAL A 133 4.95 -9.84 -4.07
C VAL A 133 5.34 -9.43 -5.48
N GLN A 134 6.37 -10.06 -6.01
CA GLN A 134 6.74 -9.85 -7.40
C GLN A 134 5.56 -10.21 -8.33
N PRO A 135 5.29 -9.41 -9.36
CA PRO A 135 4.16 -9.62 -10.26
C PRO A 135 4.22 -10.96 -11.01
N ARG A 136 5.42 -11.50 -11.19
CA ARG A 136 5.68 -12.76 -11.89
C ARG A 136 6.77 -13.56 -11.18
N GLY A 137 6.75 -14.87 -11.35
CA GLY A 137 7.75 -15.78 -10.77
C GLY A 137 7.44 -16.13 -9.31
N ASN A 138 8.47 -16.50 -8.55
CA ASN A 138 8.32 -16.96 -7.18
C ASN A 138 7.68 -15.91 -6.26
N ALA A 139 6.87 -16.37 -5.30
CA ALA A 139 6.17 -15.56 -4.29
C ALA A 139 7.12 -14.89 -3.27
N ARG A 140 8.21 -14.31 -3.73
CA ARG A 140 9.11 -13.51 -2.89
C ARG A 140 8.52 -12.13 -2.68
N GLY A 141 8.77 -11.55 -1.50
CA GLY A 141 8.42 -10.16 -1.22
C GLY A 141 8.98 -9.20 -2.28
N LEU A 142 8.27 -8.12 -2.53
CA LEU A 142 8.67 -7.11 -3.49
C LEU A 142 9.99 -6.46 -3.05
N ASN A 143 10.97 -6.39 -3.96
CA ASN A 143 12.22 -5.73 -3.65
C ASN A 143 12.02 -4.20 -3.66
N PRO A 144 12.38 -3.48 -2.58
CA PRO A 144 12.24 -2.02 -2.54
C PRO A 144 12.96 -1.27 -3.66
N ARG A 145 13.99 -1.86 -4.26
CA ARG A 145 14.69 -1.27 -5.41
C ARG A 145 13.82 -1.28 -6.67
N THR A 146 13.00 -2.31 -6.86
CA THR A 146 12.16 -2.43 -8.07
C THR A 146 11.12 -1.32 -8.11
N TYR A 147 10.48 -0.98 -6.98
CA TYR A 147 9.46 0.05 -7.00
C TYR A 147 10.03 1.48 -7.02
N ARG A 148 11.27 1.68 -6.56
CA ARG A 148 11.95 2.98 -6.63
C ARG A 148 12.22 3.45 -8.07
N SER A 149 12.34 2.53 -9.01
CA SER A 149 12.55 2.87 -10.42
C SER A 149 11.40 3.66 -11.05
N TYR A 150 10.25 3.73 -10.38
CA TYR A 150 9.12 4.57 -10.81
C TYR A 150 9.23 6.04 -10.30
N ALA A 151 10.22 6.35 -9.47
CA ALA A 151 10.41 7.69 -8.92
C ALA A 151 11.42 8.53 -9.73
N ASP A 152 12.17 7.90 -10.63
CA ASP A 152 13.13 8.49 -11.55
C ASP A 152 12.47 8.87 -12.88
#